data_1835df87dd017a7f83305f1071407550
#
_entry.id   1835df87dd017a7f83305f1071407550
#
_cell.length_a   1.000
_cell.length_b   1.000
_cell.length_c   1.000
_cell.angle_alpha   90.00
_cell.angle_beta   90.00
_cell.angle_gamma   90.00
#
_symmetry.space_group_name_H-M   'P 1'
#
loop_
_entity.id
_entity.type
_entity.pdbx_description
1 polymer ?
#
loop_
_entity_poly.entity_id
_entity_poly.type
_entity_poly.pdbx_seq_one_letter_code
_entity_poly.pdbx_strand_id
1 'polypeptide(L)'
;MRLNNPYGKVAFYPGCSLDGMGKSYEVSLALVAKDLGLQYEKIEDYNCCGALEVKNVNTMAGLLLPARNLSLARQMGADAVMSACPGCHYSLSRTHYYMTKYPKLREKVNMYLEKMGEKPYDLQLLMIHAVEFIYNTVGPEGVKSLVKRPLNGLKVA
;
A
#
# COMPACT_ATOMS: atom_id res chain seq x y z
N MET A 1 -4.38 23.46 9.91
CA MET A 1 -3.62 23.39 8.63
C MET A 1 -4.45 22.58 7.64
N ARG A 2 -4.82 23.11 6.48
CA ARG A 2 -5.50 22.30 5.46
C ARG A 2 -4.42 21.43 4.80
N LEU A 3 -4.49 20.11 5.03
CA LEU A 3 -3.62 19.16 4.36
C LEU A 3 -3.98 19.13 2.87
N ASN A 4 -2.99 19.27 2.03
CA ASN A 4 -3.15 19.06 0.60
C ASN A 4 -2.84 17.59 0.29
N ASN A 5 -3.85 16.71 0.41
CA ASN A 5 -3.69 15.30 0.06
C ASN A 5 -3.74 15.15 -1.48
N PRO A 6 -2.60 14.92 -2.15
CA PRO A 6 -2.55 14.81 -3.61
C PRO A 6 -3.05 13.44 -4.12
N TYR A 7 -3.39 12.52 -3.22
CA TYR A 7 -3.66 11.11 -3.54
C TYR A 7 -5.15 10.73 -3.53
N GLY A 8 -6.06 11.70 -3.23
CA GLY A 8 -7.48 11.39 -3.14
C GLY A 8 -7.81 10.44 -1.98
N LYS A 9 -8.69 9.47 -2.24
CA LYS A 9 -9.02 8.43 -1.26
C LYS A 9 -7.92 7.37 -1.21
N VAL A 10 -7.33 7.17 -0.04
CA VAL A 10 -6.20 6.25 0.17
C VAL A 10 -6.67 4.98 0.86
N ALA A 11 -6.48 3.82 0.21
CA ALA A 11 -6.63 2.50 0.83
C ALA A 11 -5.29 2.07 1.45
N PHE A 12 -5.32 1.57 2.69
CA PHE A 12 -4.15 1.06 3.39
C PHE A 12 -4.08 -0.46 3.30
N TYR A 13 -3.01 -0.96 2.68
CA TYR A 13 -2.66 -2.36 2.65
C TYR A 13 -1.58 -2.64 3.72
N PRO A 14 -1.93 -3.26 4.86
CA PRO A 14 -0.97 -3.51 5.94
C PRO A 14 0.04 -4.62 5.60
N GLY A 15 -0.42 -5.66 4.94
CA GLY A 15 0.37 -6.87 4.70
C GLY A 15 0.54 -7.74 5.95
N CYS A 16 1.04 -8.97 5.75
CA CYS A 16 1.14 -9.97 6.81
C CYS A 16 2.08 -9.59 7.97
N SER A 17 3.12 -8.79 7.68
CA SER A 17 4.10 -8.38 8.71
C SER A 17 3.46 -7.47 9.77
N LEU A 18 2.64 -6.51 9.35
CA LEU A 18 2.03 -5.55 10.26
C LEU A 18 0.91 -6.15 11.13
N ASP A 19 0.24 -7.18 10.66
CA ASP A 19 -0.72 -7.94 11.49
C ASP A 19 -0.05 -8.94 12.44
N GLY A 20 1.24 -9.24 12.20
CA GLY A 20 2.04 -10.13 13.04
C GLY A 20 3.10 -9.40 13.85
N MET A 21 4.36 -9.75 13.63
CA MET A 21 5.51 -9.24 14.38
C MET A 21 5.71 -7.71 14.25
N GLY A 22 5.22 -7.09 13.17
CA GLY A 22 5.28 -5.65 12.94
C GLY A 22 4.09 -4.86 13.49
N LYS A 23 3.26 -5.42 14.37
CA LYS A 23 2.06 -4.76 14.89
C LYS A 23 2.34 -3.42 15.56
N SER A 24 3.45 -3.30 16.27
CA SER A 24 3.88 -2.04 16.89
C SER A 24 4.11 -0.93 15.87
N TYR A 25 4.58 -1.28 14.66
CA TYR A 25 4.75 -0.33 13.57
C TYR A 25 3.39 0.15 13.01
N GLU A 26 2.42 -0.76 12.82
CA GLU A 26 1.07 -0.37 12.39
C GLU A 26 0.43 0.60 13.39
N VAL A 27 0.50 0.27 14.69
CA VAL A 27 -0.02 1.13 15.77
C VAL A 27 0.67 2.49 15.76
N SER A 28 2.00 2.52 15.65
CA SER A 28 2.77 3.76 15.59
C SER A 28 2.38 4.60 14.36
N LEU A 29 2.26 3.97 13.18
CA LEU A 29 1.81 4.66 11.96
C LEU A 29 0.42 5.27 12.11
N ALA A 30 -0.51 4.54 12.72
CA ALA A 30 -1.87 5.03 12.96
C ALA A 30 -1.90 6.24 13.90
N LEU A 31 -1.11 6.23 14.97
CA LEU A 31 -0.98 7.35 15.90
C LEU A 31 -0.34 8.57 15.21
N VAL A 32 0.74 8.38 14.48
CA VAL A 32 1.39 9.45 13.71
C VAL A 32 0.43 10.03 12.67
N ALA A 33 -0.26 9.19 11.92
CA ALA A 33 -1.24 9.64 10.93
C ALA A 33 -2.36 10.46 11.57
N LYS A 34 -2.87 10.02 12.74
CA LYS A 34 -3.88 10.77 13.51
C LYS A 34 -3.37 12.15 13.92
N ASP A 35 -2.16 12.24 14.47
CA ASP A 35 -1.57 13.50 14.92
C ASP A 35 -1.27 14.44 13.74
N LEU A 36 -0.93 13.89 12.58
CA LEU A 36 -0.70 14.62 11.34
C LEU A 36 -2.01 14.94 10.58
N GLY A 37 -3.16 14.44 11.02
CA GLY A 37 -4.46 14.63 10.34
C GLY A 37 -4.60 13.86 9.02
N LEU A 38 -3.76 12.85 8.78
CA LEU A 38 -3.81 12.01 7.61
C LEU A 38 -4.97 11.01 7.69
N GLN A 39 -5.67 10.82 6.57
CA GLN A 39 -6.80 9.91 6.49
C GLN A 39 -6.53 8.81 5.48
N TYR A 40 -6.79 7.58 5.87
CA TYR A 40 -6.76 6.40 5.02
C TYR A 40 -7.73 5.34 5.55
N GLU A 41 -8.12 4.40 4.71
CA GLU A 41 -9.04 3.31 5.06
C GLU A 41 -8.35 1.97 4.84
N LYS A 42 -8.36 1.10 5.86
CA LYS A 42 -7.72 -0.23 5.79
C LYS A 42 -8.52 -1.15 4.87
N ILE A 43 -7.82 -1.93 4.04
CA ILE A 43 -8.41 -3.04 3.29
C ILE A 43 -8.64 -4.19 4.27
N GLU A 44 -9.88 -4.58 4.49
CA GLU A 44 -10.21 -5.59 5.52
C GLU A 44 -9.93 -7.03 5.05
N ASP A 45 -10.39 -7.41 3.86
CA ASP A 45 -10.26 -8.77 3.32
C ASP A 45 -9.02 -8.95 2.42
N TYR A 46 -7.87 -8.44 2.87
CA TYR A 46 -6.64 -8.60 2.11
C TYR A 46 -5.97 -9.96 2.33
N ASN A 47 -5.17 -10.38 1.37
CA ASN A 47 -4.26 -11.53 1.46
C ASN A 47 -2.79 -11.09 1.43
N CYS A 48 -1.88 -12.01 1.77
CA CYS A 48 -0.44 -11.75 1.63
C CYS A 48 -0.09 -11.32 0.20
N CYS A 49 0.84 -10.36 0.06
CA CYS A 49 1.33 -9.91 -1.26
C CYS A 49 2.22 -10.95 -1.99
N GLY A 50 2.58 -12.04 -1.34
CA GLY A 50 3.44 -13.10 -1.91
C GLY A 50 4.86 -12.66 -2.26
N ALA A 51 5.38 -11.63 -1.63
CA ALA A 51 6.54 -10.85 -2.07
C ALA A 51 7.79 -11.65 -2.44
N LEU A 52 8.32 -12.45 -1.57
CA LEU A 52 9.62 -13.11 -1.79
C LEU A 52 9.45 -14.57 -2.20
N GLU A 53 8.64 -15.31 -1.49
CA GLU A 53 8.56 -16.76 -1.61
C GLU A 53 7.67 -17.19 -2.78
N VAL A 54 6.45 -16.67 -2.84
CA VAL A 54 5.44 -17.13 -3.79
C VAL A 54 5.84 -16.88 -5.24
N LYS A 55 6.40 -15.72 -5.55
CA LYS A 55 6.84 -15.41 -6.93
C LYS A 55 7.95 -16.35 -7.45
N ASN A 56 8.77 -16.86 -6.55
CA ASN A 56 9.88 -17.76 -6.91
C ASN A 56 9.39 -19.19 -7.16
N VAL A 57 8.28 -19.58 -6.53
CA VAL A 57 7.65 -20.89 -6.73
C VAL A 57 6.67 -20.88 -7.89
N ASN A 58 5.86 -19.81 -7.99
CA ASN A 58 4.83 -19.66 -9.02
C ASN A 58 4.68 -18.21 -9.43
N THR A 59 5.16 -17.86 -10.61
CA THR A 59 5.12 -16.49 -11.15
C THR A 59 3.68 -15.95 -11.27
N MET A 60 2.72 -16.79 -11.68
CA MET A 60 1.33 -16.36 -11.81
C MET A 60 0.70 -16.07 -10.44
N ALA A 61 0.91 -16.92 -9.44
CA ALA A 61 0.46 -16.67 -8.08
C ALA A 61 1.11 -15.40 -7.50
N GLY A 62 2.40 -15.17 -7.80
CA GLY A 62 3.12 -13.96 -7.41
C GLY A 62 2.62 -12.66 -8.07
N LEU A 63 1.75 -12.75 -9.07
CA LEU A 63 1.02 -11.61 -9.66
C LEU A 63 -0.43 -11.56 -9.20
N LEU A 64 -1.07 -12.72 -9.05
CA LEU A 64 -2.48 -12.82 -8.72
C LEU A 64 -2.78 -12.37 -7.28
N LEU A 65 -1.93 -12.75 -6.32
CA LEU A 65 -2.10 -12.35 -4.93
C LEU A 65 -2.08 -10.81 -4.74
N PRO A 66 -1.08 -10.07 -5.24
CA PRO A 66 -1.13 -8.61 -5.14
C PRO A 66 -2.21 -8.00 -6.04
N ALA A 67 -2.54 -8.57 -7.20
CA ALA A 67 -3.62 -8.08 -8.05
C ALA A 67 -4.99 -8.12 -7.35
N ARG A 68 -5.26 -9.17 -6.53
CA ARG A 68 -6.47 -9.24 -5.71
C ARG A 68 -6.54 -8.07 -4.73
N ASN A 69 -5.45 -7.77 -4.02
CA ASN A 69 -5.40 -6.64 -3.09
C ASN A 69 -5.62 -5.29 -3.79
N LEU A 70 -5.08 -5.14 -5.01
CA LEU A 70 -5.32 -3.93 -5.83
C LEU A 70 -6.78 -3.84 -6.28
N SER A 71 -7.40 -4.96 -6.66
CA SER A 71 -8.83 -5.02 -6.98
C SER A 71 -9.69 -4.63 -5.77
N LEU A 72 -9.39 -5.14 -4.58
CA LEU A 72 -10.09 -4.78 -3.34
C LEU A 72 -9.98 -3.27 -3.03
N ALA A 73 -8.78 -2.69 -3.15
CA ALA A 73 -8.60 -1.25 -3.00
C ALA A 73 -9.48 -0.44 -3.96
N ARG A 74 -9.57 -0.87 -5.24
CA ARG A 74 -10.46 -0.24 -6.22
C ARG A 74 -11.94 -0.41 -5.88
N GLN A 75 -12.34 -1.55 -5.33
CA GLN A 75 -13.72 -1.79 -4.90
C GLN A 75 -14.13 -0.88 -3.73
N MET A 76 -13.18 -0.44 -2.90
CA MET A 76 -13.38 0.58 -1.88
C MET A 76 -13.49 2.01 -2.46
N GLY A 77 -13.31 2.18 -3.78
CA GLY A 77 -13.28 3.49 -4.43
C GLY A 77 -12.01 4.29 -4.16
N ALA A 78 -10.90 3.61 -3.84
CA ALA A 78 -9.63 4.30 -3.60
C ALA A 78 -9.01 4.80 -4.91
N ASP A 79 -8.27 5.91 -4.81
CA ASP A 79 -7.45 6.50 -5.87
C ASP A 79 -5.98 6.09 -5.71
N ALA A 80 -5.58 5.76 -4.48
CA ALA A 80 -4.25 5.27 -4.17
C ALA A 80 -4.28 4.08 -3.20
N VAL A 81 -3.27 3.22 -3.30
CA VAL A 81 -3.00 2.17 -2.30
C VAL A 81 -1.68 2.46 -1.60
N MET A 82 -1.74 2.57 -0.28
CA MET A 82 -0.60 2.81 0.59
C MET A 82 -0.18 1.52 1.27
N SER A 83 1.12 1.26 1.31
CA SER A 83 1.70 0.22 2.17
C SER A 83 2.87 0.77 2.99
N ALA A 84 3.08 0.21 4.18
CA ALA A 84 4.19 0.59 5.07
C ALA A 84 5.37 -0.40 4.99
N CYS A 85 5.18 -1.54 4.37
CA CYS A 85 6.22 -2.54 4.13
C CYS A 85 6.83 -2.37 2.73
N PRO A 86 8.14 -2.14 2.58
CA PRO A 86 8.77 -1.96 1.26
C PRO A 86 8.65 -3.20 0.36
N GLY A 87 8.66 -4.42 0.91
CA GLY A 87 8.42 -5.64 0.16
C GLY A 87 7.00 -5.72 -0.41
N CYS A 88 6.01 -5.30 0.37
CA CYS A 88 4.63 -5.21 -0.08
C CYS A 88 4.46 -4.12 -1.13
N HIS A 89 5.02 -2.94 -0.90
CA HIS A 89 5.01 -1.84 -1.87
C HIS A 89 5.61 -2.28 -3.22
N TYR A 90 6.77 -2.94 -3.19
CA TYR A 90 7.39 -3.49 -4.39
C TYR A 90 6.48 -4.50 -5.12
N SER A 91 5.86 -5.43 -4.37
CA SER A 91 5.02 -6.47 -4.95
C SER A 91 3.77 -5.91 -5.64
N LEU A 92 3.08 -4.96 -4.98
CA LEU A 92 1.92 -4.25 -5.53
C LEU A 92 2.32 -3.42 -6.77
N SER A 93 3.37 -2.60 -6.65
CA SER A 93 3.87 -1.75 -7.73
C SER A 93 4.34 -2.55 -8.95
N ARG A 94 5.07 -3.65 -8.73
CA ARG A 94 5.51 -4.56 -9.79
C ARG A 94 4.32 -5.16 -10.53
N THR A 95 3.31 -5.61 -9.80
CA THR A 95 2.12 -6.22 -10.42
C THR A 95 1.34 -5.19 -11.23
N HIS A 96 1.11 -4.00 -10.69
CA HIS A 96 0.52 -2.89 -11.42
C HIS A 96 1.29 -2.59 -12.72
N TYR A 97 2.62 -2.45 -12.62
CA TYR A 97 3.49 -2.21 -13.78
C TYR A 97 3.35 -3.30 -14.86
N TYR A 98 3.40 -4.58 -14.47
CA TYR A 98 3.30 -5.66 -15.45
C TYR A 98 1.91 -5.75 -16.08
N MET A 99 0.85 -5.54 -15.32
CA MET A 99 -0.51 -5.51 -15.87
C MET A 99 -0.74 -4.31 -16.79
N THR A 100 -0.08 -3.18 -16.53
CA THR A 100 -0.10 -2.01 -17.42
C THR A 100 0.67 -2.28 -18.71
N LYS A 101 1.88 -2.81 -18.59
CA LYS A 101 2.79 -3.00 -19.72
C LYS A 101 2.40 -4.16 -20.65
N TYR A 102 1.76 -5.20 -20.11
CA TYR A 102 1.46 -6.43 -20.85
C TYR A 102 -0.05 -6.74 -20.85
N PRO A 103 -0.82 -6.25 -21.86
CA PRO A 103 -2.27 -6.43 -21.90
C PRO A 103 -2.74 -7.91 -21.83
N LYS A 104 -2.08 -8.81 -22.55
CA LYS A 104 -2.39 -10.25 -22.49
C LYS A 104 -2.20 -10.85 -21.09
N LEU A 105 -1.20 -10.38 -20.35
CA LEU A 105 -1.00 -10.79 -18.96
C LEU A 105 -2.11 -10.25 -18.06
N ARG A 106 -2.50 -8.98 -18.25
CA ARG A 106 -3.62 -8.35 -17.54
C ARG A 106 -4.92 -9.13 -17.75
N GLU A 107 -5.25 -9.45 -19.00
CA GLU A 107 -6.44 -10.25 -19.33
C GLU A 107 -6.42 -11.59 -18.60
N LYS A 108 -5.28 -12.28 -18.60
CA LYS A 108 -5.12 -13.57 -17.91
C LYS A 108 -5.26 -13.43 -16.39
N VAL A 109 -4.65 -12.42 -15.77
CA VAL A 109 -4.77 -12.16 -14.33
C VAL A 109 -6.22 -11.82 -13.98
N ASN A 110 -6.87 -10.92 -14.73
CA ASN A 110 -8.25 -10.55 -14.50
C ASN A 110 -9.22 -11.73 -14.67
N MET A 111 -9.00 -12.59 -15.66
CA MET A 111 -9.78 -13.84 -15.80
C MET A 111 -9.68 -14.73 -14.55
N TYR A 112 -8.50 -14.81 -13.93
CA TYR A 112 -8.36 -15.56 -12.67
C TYR A 112 -9.02 -14.86 -11.48
N LEU A 113 -8.96 -13.52 -11.40
CA LEU A 113 -9.69 -12.76 -10.39
C LEU A 113 -11.21 -13.03 -10.48
N GLU A 114 -11.77 -12.97 -11.68
CA GLU A 114 -13.19 -13.26 -11.92
C GLU A 114 -13.58 -14.69 -11.52
N LYS A 115 -12.73 -15.69 -11.83
CA LYS A 115 -12.93 -17.08 -11.40
C LYS A 115 -12.94 -17.26 -9.88
N MET A 116 -12.27 -16.37 -9.15
CA MET A 116 -12.27 -16.33 -7.67
C MET A 116 -13.42 -15.49 -7.10
N GLY A 117 -14.29 -14.92 -7.95
CA GLY A 117 -15.39 -14.05 -7.52
C GLY A 117 -14.97 -12.59 -7.26
N GLU A 118 -13.76 -12.21 -7.63
CA GLU A 118 -13.27 -10.84 -7.50
C GLU A 118 -13.54 -10.02 -8.76
N LYS A 119 -13.58 -8.69 -8.61
CA LYS A 119 -13.67 -7.80 -9.77
C LYS A 119 -12.32 -7.69 -10.48
N PRO A 120 -12.30 -7.51 -11.81
CA PRO A 120 -11.08 -7.18 -12.55
C PRO A 120 -10.42 -5.92 -11.99
N TYR A 121 -9.08 -5.89 -11.98
CA TYR A 121 -8.32 -4.71 -11.62
C TYR A 121 -8.19 -3.78 -12.83
N ASP A 122 -8.64 -2.53 -12.68
CA ASP A 122 -8.78 -1.51 -13.74
C ASP A 122 -7.55 -0.61 -13.95
N LEU A 123 -6.49 -0.82 -13.18
CA LEU A 123 -5.23 -0.05 -13.22
C LEU A 123 -5.35 1.42 -12.76
N GLN A 124 -6.43 1.80 -12.11
CA GLN A 124 -6.70 3.19 -11.71
C GLN A 124 -6.23 3.51 -10.27
N LEU A 125 -5.06 2.98 -9.88
CA LEU A 125 -4.48 3.23 -8.55
C LEU A 125 -3.08 3.83 -8.64
N LEU A 126 -2.80 4.79 -7.78
CA LEU A 126 -1.43 5.19 -7.46
C LEU A 126 -0.87 4.26 -6.39
N MET A 127 0.40 3.85 -6.56
CA MET A 127 1.12 3.05 -5.58
C MET A 127 1.98 3.96 -4.72
N ILE A 128 1.71 4.02 -3.42
CA ILE A 128 2.46 4.91 -2.50
C ILE A 128 3.00 4.15 -1.29
N HIS A 129 4.16 4.57 -0.80
CA HIS A 129 4.68 4.11 0.48
C HIS A 129 4.22 5.06 1.60
N ALA A 130 4.06 4.55 2.84
CA ALA A 130 3.62 5.38 3.96
C ALA A 130 4.50 6.61 4.20
N VAL A 131 5.82 6.48 4.02
CA VAL A 131 6.76 7.62 4.12
C VAL A 131 6.51 8.65 3.02
N GLU A 132 6.25 8.21 1.79
CA GLU A 132 5.92 9.08 0.67
C GLU A 132 4.59 9.81 0.90
N PHE A 133 3.59 9.11 1.45
CA PHE A 133 2.32 9.72 1.83
C PHE A 133 2.49 10.85 2.84
N ILE A 134 3.26 10.62 3.91
CA ILE A 134 3.58 11.65 4.92
C ILE A 134 4.34 12.81 4.28
N TYR A 135 5.39 12.50 3.51
CA TYR A 135 6.27 13.50 2.91
C TYR A 135 5.51 14.44 1.95
N ASN A 136 4.70 13.89 1.06
CA ASN A 136 4.02 14.67 0.03
C ASN A 136 2.75 15.39 0.53
N THR A 137 2.15 14.91 1.64
CA THR A 137 0.94 15.52 2.20
C THR A 137 1.25 16.54 3.29
N VAL A 138 2.22 16.26 4.15
CA VAL A 138 2.55 17.09 5.32
C VAL A 138 3.87 17.84 5.13
N GLY A 139 4.84 17.17 4.54
CA GLY A 139 6.20 17.68 4.35
C GLY A 139 7.05 17.67 5.63
N PRO A 140 8.38 17.80 5.48
CA PRO A 140 9.31 17.76 6.62
C PRO A 140 9.04 18.86 7.67
N GLU A 141 8.74 20.06 7.23
CA GLU A 141 8.47 21.19 8.14
C GLU A 141 7.16 21.01 8.93
N GLY A 142 6.13 20.44 8.27
CA GLY A 142 4.87 20.10 8.96
C GLY A 142 5.08 19.02 10.02
N VAL A 143 5.84 17.98 9.72
CA VAL A 143 6.23 16.95 10.71
C VAL A 143 7.03 17.58 11.85
N LYS A 144 8.06 18.39 11.54
CA LYS A 144 8.92 19.05 12.52
C LYS A 144 8.14 19.92 13.50
N SER A 145 7.11 20.63 13.03
CA SER A 145 6.29 21.50 13.88
C SER A 145 5.51 20.74 14.96
N LEU A 146 5.27 19.45 14.78
CA LEU A 146 4.54 18.58 15.71
C LEU A 146 5.45 17.73 16.60
N VAL A 147 6.77 17.74 16.37
CA VAL A 147 7.72 16.98 17.18
C VAL A 147 7.82 17.58 18.58
N LYS A 148 7.38 16.82 19.59
CA LYS A 148 7.46 17.22 21.01
C LYS A 148 8.79 16.86 21.66
N ARG A 149 9.44 15.77 21.18
CA ARG A 149 10.72 15.28 21.70
C ARG A 149 11.66 14.99 20.52
N PRO A 150 12.54 15.93 20.15
CA PRO A 150 13.47 15.74 19.05
C PRO A 150 14.47 14.62 19.37
N LEU A 151 14.85 13.85 18.35
CA LEU A 151 15.80 12.73 18.45
C LEU A 151 17.25 13.24 18.31
N ASN A 152 17.62 14.25 19.09
CA ASN A 152 18.97 14.83 19.04
C ASN A 152 20.02 13.81 19.48
N GLY A 153 21.08 13.67 18.69
CA GLY A 153 22.20 12.76 18.96
C GLY A 153 21.92 11.29 18.62
N LEU A 154 20.73 10.93 18.14
CA LEU A 154 20.47 9.58 17.65
C LEU A 154 21.24 9.33 16.36
N LYS A 155 22.11 8.32 16.38
CA LYS A 155 22.78 7.83 15.17
C LYS A 155 21.92 6.75 14.52
N VAL A 156 21.58 6.94 13.26
CA VAL A 156 20.83 5.96 12.44
C VAL A 156 21.75 5.47 11.33
N ALA A 157 21.67 4.15 11.01
CA ALA A 157 22.41 3.55 9.91
C ALA A 157 21.62 3.63 8.60
#